data_b691735b1f248f53463ef08e81200f7a
#
_entry.id   b691735b1f248f53463ef08e81200f7a
#
_cell.length_a   1.000
_cell.length_b   1.000
_cell.length_c   1.000
_cell.angle_alpha   90.00
_cell.angle_beta   90.00
_cell.angle_gamma   90.00
#
_symmetry.space_group_name_H-M   'P 1'
#
loop_
_entity.id
_entity.type
_entity.pdbx_description
1 polymer ?
#
loop_
_entity_poly.entity_id
_entity_poly.type
_entity_poly.pdbx_seq_one_letter_code
_entity_poly.pdbx_strand_id
1 'polypeptide(L)'
;MPDRQDPPRRLRPAPLLFEPDALVAEPERFFQLESIDDPAELLKRSTELALAFRAAAERATDFQAIAAAQLADPRRFDALSAAEVAARADWTADYATRMVEYGRDLLRQRRSGES
;
A
#
# COMPACT_ATOMS: atom_id res chain seq x y z
N MET A 1 -13.06 33.52 -12.13
CA MET A 1 -13.22 33.26 -11.85
C MET A 1 -13.20 32.88 -11.51
N PRO A 2 -13.06 32.91 -11.50
CA PRO A 2 -12.95 32.30 -11.08
C PRO A 2 -12.67 31.66 -10.79
N ASP A 3 -12.42 31.67 -10.88
CA ASP A 3 -12.26 30.98 -10.53
C ASP A 3 -11.84 30.51 -10.32
N ARG A 4 -11.79 30.73 -10.43
CA ARG A 4 -11.54 30.25 -10.20
C ARG A 4 -11.18 29.74 -9.91
N GLN A 5 -10.95 29.78 -10.05
CA GLN A 5 -10.74 29.16 -9.72
C GLN A 5 -10.37 28.59 -9.42
N ASP A 6 -10.37 28.90 -9.50
CA ASP A 6 -10.14 28.13 -9.17
C ASP A 6 -9.70 27.47 -9.01
N PRO A 7 -9.69 27.54 -9.05
CA PRO A 7 -9.27 26.65 -8.87
C PRO A 7 -8.81 25.99 -8.67
N PRO A 8 -8.81 25.95 -8.68
CA PRO A 8 -8.49 25.08 -8.42
C PRO A 8 -8.16 24.45 -8.07
N ARG A 9 -8.23 24.38 -8.06
CA ARG A 9 -8.15 23.77 -7.70
C ARG A 9 -8.20 22.93 -7.37
N ARG A 10 -8.37 22.85 -7.48
CA ARG A 10 -8.48 22.16 -7.36
C ARG A 10 -8.62 21.23 -7.15
N LEU A 11 -8.72 20.82 -7.23
CA LEU A 11 -8.83 19.99 -7.23
C LEU A 11 -8.60 19.18 -7.19
N ARG A 12 -8.58 18.62 -7.10
CA ARG A 12 -8.41 17.74 -7.04
C ARG A 12 -8.73 16.77 -6.80
N PRO A 13 -8.92 16.22 -7.01
CA PRO A 13 -9.26 15.32 -6.65
C PRO A 13 -9.02 14.33 -6.37
N ALA A 14 -9.18 13.96 -6.62
CA ALA A 14 -9.15 13.05 -6.45
C ALA A 14 -8.86 12.22 -6.18
N PRO A 15 -9.01 11.71 -6.03
CA PRO A 15 -8.63 10.88 -5.35
C PRO A 15 -8.05 9.78 -5.73
N LEU A 16 -7.71 9.66 -6.02
CA LEU A 16 -7.03 8.82 -6.27
C LEU A 16 -6.51 8.15 -5.20
N LEU A 17 -6.52 7.18 -5.10
CA LEU A 17 -6.16 6.49 -4.27
C LEU A 17 -4.91 6.66 -3.77
N PHE A 18 -4.14 6.57 -4.42
CA PHE A 18 -3.02 6.96 -3.95
C PHE A 18 -2.90 8.28 -4.48
N GLU A 19 -2.63 9.13 -3.71
CA GLU A 19 -2.59 10.49 -4.07
C GLU A 19 -1.23 10.82 -4.55
N PRO A 20 -1.07 11.43 -5.68
CA PRO A 20 0.22 11.96 -6.08
C PRO A 20 0.81 12.90 -5.04
N ASP A 21 -0.03 13.63 -4.34
CA ASP A 21 0.44 14.50 -3.27
C ASP A 21 1.13 13.74 -2.16
N ALA A 22 0.63 12.57 -1.82
CA ALA A 22 1.24 11.74 -0.80
C ALA A 22 2.63 11.28 -1.22
N LEU A 23 2.80 10.95 -2.49
CA LEU A 23 4.10 10.55 -3.01
C LEU A 23 5.10 11.70 -2.96
N VAL A 24 4.65 12.90 -3.26
CA VAL A 24 5.52 14.07 -3.21
C VAL A 24 5.93 14.38 -1.78
N ALA A 25 5.00 14.22 -0.83
CA ALA A 25 5.26 14.54 0.55
C ALA A 25 6.36 13.67 1.18
N GLU A 26 6.50 12.42 0.74
CA GLU A 26 7.50 11.55 1.33
C GLU A 26 8.93 12.03 1.11
N PRO A 27 9.33 12.40 -0.12
CA PRO A 27 10.65 12.96 -0.31
C PRO A 27 10.88 14.23 0.51
N GLU A 28 9.87 15.07 0.65
CA GLU A 28 10.01 16.30 1.43
C GLU A 28 10.28 16.00 2.90
N ARG A 29 9.68 14.95 3.43
CA ARG A 29 9.94 14.54 4.80
C ARG A 29 11.38 14.10 4.98
N PHE A 30 11.93 13.41 4.00
CA PHE A 30 13.33 13.02 4.07
C PHE A 30 14.24 14.24 4.01
N PHE A 31 13.90 15.22 3.17
CA PHE A 31 14.69 16.46 3.13
C PHE A 31 14.66 17.18 4.46
N GLN A 32 13.53 17.14 5.14
CA GLN A 32 13.44 17.73 6.46
C GLN A 32 14.36 17.04 7.45
N LEU A 33 14.48 15.72 7.34
CA LEU A 33 15.40 14.99 8.19
C LEU A 33 16.83 15.46 8.00
N GLU A 34 17.21 15.71 6.75
CA GLU A 34 18.56 16.15 6.44
C GLU A 34 18.88 17.51 7.06
N SER A 35 17.88 18.31 7.34
CA SER A 35 18.07 19.63 7.92
C SER A 35 18.09 19.64 9.43
N ILE A 36 17.90 18.50 10.08
CA ILE A 36 17.91 18.43 11.54
C ILE A 36 19.33 18.24 12.03
N ASP A 37 19.84 19.23 12.77
CA ASP A 37 21.20 19.19 13.27
C ASP A 37 21.35 18.45 14.58
N ASP A 38 20.31 18.47 15.41
CA ASP A 38 20.38 17.84 16.72
C ASP A 38 20.21 16.34 16.58
N PRO A 39 21.21 15.54 17.01
CA PRO A 39 21.11 14.08 16.84
C PRO A 39 19.95 13.44 17.58
N ALA A 40 19.56 13.95 18.75
CA ALA A 40 18.47 13.38 19.50
C ALA A 40 17.15 13.59 18.75
N GLU A 41 16.95 14.79 18.22
CA GLU A 41 15.77 15.09 17.47
C GLU A 41 15.75 14.30 16.16
N LEU A 42 16.89 14.17 15.50
CA LEU A 42 17.00 13.39 14.29
C LEU A 42 16.62 11.94 14.54
N LEU A 43 17.13 11.35 15.63
CA LEU A 43 16.79 9.97 15.95
C LEU A 43 15.29 9.81 16.19
N LYS A 44 14.70 10.73 16.91
CA LYS A 44 13.27 10.65 17.20
C LYS A 44 12.44 10.71 15.91
N ARG A 45 12.73 11.70 15.07
CA ARG A 45 11.97 11.90 13.84
C ARG A 45 12.16 10.77 12.86
N SER A 46 13.39 10.32 12.69
CA SER A 46 13.66 9.24 11.75
C SER A 46 13.06 7.92 12.25
N THR A 47 13.03 7.69 13.56
CA THR A 47 12.40 6.50 14.11
C THR A 47 10.90 6.51 13.87
N GLU A 48 10.25 7.66 14.09
CA GLU A 48 8.82 7.77 13.83
C GLU A 48 8.50 7.48 12.37
N LEU A 49 9.32 8.02 11.47
CA LEU A 49 9.10 7.83 10.05
C LEU A 49 9.33 6.37 9.64
N ALA A 50 10.37 5.75 10.20
CA ALA A 50 10.66 4.34 9.90
C ALA A 50 9.51 3.44 10.34
N LEU A 51 8.94 3.71 11.51
CA LEU A 51 7.80 2.94 12.00
C LEU A 51 6.58 3.14 11.12
N ALA A 52 6.34 4.38 10.70
CA ALA A 52 5.20 4.67 9.83
C ALA A 52 5.32 3.96 8.48
N PHE A 53 6.51 3.97 7.89
CA PHE A 53 6.72 3.29 6.62
C PHE A 53 6.61 1.78 6.76
N ARG A 54 7.11 1.24 7.87
CA ARG A 54 7.00 -0.20 8.10
C ARG A 54 5.54 -0.61 8.22
N ALA A 55 4.75 0.16 8.97
CA ALA A 55 3.33 -0.13 9.11
C ALA A 55 2.61 -0.03 7.76
N ALA A 56 2.96 0.98 6.97
CA ALA A 56 2.36 1.15 5.65
C ALA A 56 2.73 0.00 4.73
N ALA A 57 3.99 -0.47 4.80
CA ALA A 57 4.43 -1.57 3.97
C ALA A 57 3.71 -2.87 4.34
N GLU A 58 3.53 -3.10 5.65
CA GLU A 58 2.80 -4.28 6.10
C GLU A 58 1.37 -4.26 5.60
N ARG A 59 0.74 -3.10 5.67
CA ARG A 59 -0.63 -2.97 5.20
C ARG A 59 -0.73 -3.21 3.69
N ALA A 60 0.21 -2.67 2.94
CA ALA A 60 0.24 -2.88 1.50
C ALA A 60 0.42 -4.36 1.17
N THR A 61 1.27 -5.05 1.93
CA THR A 61 1.49 -6.48 1.74
C THR A 61 0.21 -7.27 1.99
N ASP A 62 -0.54 -6.89 3.02
CA ASP A 62 -1.82 -7.55 3.29
C ASP A 62 -2.78 -7.39 2.11
N PHE A 63 -2.84 -6.19 1.53
CA PHE A 63 -3.69 -5.98 0.37
C PHE A 63 -3.21 -6.75 -0.85
N GLN A 64 -1.90 -6.89 -1.03
CA GLN A 64 -1.37 -7.73 -2.09
C GLN A 64 -1.83 -9.18 -1.92
N ALA A 65 -1.77 -9.67 -0.69
CA ALA A 65 -2.18 -11.05 -0.41
C ALA A 65 -3.67 -11.25 -0.67
N ILE A 66 -4.48 -10.29 -0.25
CA ILE A 66 -5.92 -10.36 -0.48
C ILE A 66 -6.22 -10.37 -1.97
N ALA A 67 -5.58 -9.49 -2.73
CA ALA A 67 -5.79 -9.43 -4.17
C ALA A 67 -5.36 -10.73 -4.84
N ALA A 68 -4.21 -11.29 -4.42
CA ALA A 68 -3.74 -12.54 -4.98
C ALA A 68 -4.73 -13.68 -4.71
N ALA A 69 -5.27 -13.72 -3.48
CA ALA A 69 -6.25 -14.73 -3.13
C ALA A 69 -7.52 -14.59 -3.96
N GLN A 70 -7.95 -13.36 -4.20
CA GLN A 70 -9.15 -13.12 -4.99
C GLN A 70 -8.93 -13.52 -6.46
N LEU A 71 -7.78 -13.21 -7.02
CA LEU A 71 -7.48 -13.60 -8.40
C LEU A 71 -7.40 -15.10 -8.56
N ALA A 72 -6.97 -15.81 -7.52
CA ALA A 72 -6.81 -17.26 -7.56
C ALA A 72 -8.03 -18.02 -7.03
N ASP A 73 -9.11 -17.31 -6.72
CA ASP A 73 -10.31 -17.94 -6.18
C ASP A 73 -10.90 -18.89 -7.22
N PRO A 74 -10.96 -20.19 -6.94
CA PRO A 74 -11.46 -21.16 -7.93
C PRO A 74 -12.91 -20.96 -8.31
N ARG A 75 -13.68 -20.18 -7.54
CA ARG A 75 -15.06 -19.87 -7.89
C ARG A 75 -15.17 -18.89 -9.04
N ARG A 76 -14.09 -18.18 -9.34
CA ARG A 76 -14.09 -17.29 -10.52
C ARG A 76 -13.88 -18.11 -11.77
N PHE A 77 -14.62 -17.76 -12.84
CA PHE A 77 -14.40 -18.46 -14.11
C PHE A 77 -13.05 -18.12 -14.73
N ASP A 78 -12.48 -16.97 -14.34
CA ASP A 78 -11.20 -16.53 -14.85
C ASP A 78 -10.11 -16.64 -13.79
N ALA A 79 -10.26 -17.62 -12.86
CA ALA A 79 -9.30 -17.79 -11.78
C ALA A 79 -7.89 -18.03 -12.33
N LEU A 80 -6.92 -17.43 -11.67
CA LEU A 80 -5.52 -17.56 -12.07
C LEU A 80 -4.84 -18.64 -11.24
N SER A 81 -3.87 -19.31 -11.86
CA SER A 81 -3.00 -20.21 -11.12
C SER A 81 -1.98 -19.40 -10.34
N ALA A 82 -1.31 -20.04 -9.39
CA ALA A 82 -0.24 -19.39 -8.63
C ALA A 82 0.86 -18.88 -9.56
N ALA A 83 1.17 -19.63 -10.60
CA ALA A 83 2.19 -19.21 -11.56
C ALA A 83 1.78 -17.95 -12.30
N GLU A 84 0.50 -17.84 -12.64
CA GLU A 84 -0.02 -16.65 -13.31
C GLU A 84 -0.02 -15.44 -12.40
N VAL A 85 -0.40 -15.64 -11.13
CA VAL A 85 -0.32 -14.56 -10.14
C VAL A 85 1.13 -14.11 -9.99
N ALA A 86 2.04 -15.06 -9.90
CA ALA A 86 3.46 -14.76 -9.74
C ALA A 86 3.96 -13.91 -10.91
N ALA A 87 3.56 -14.24 -12.13
CA ALA A 87 3.99 -13.48 -13.30
C ALA A 87 3.51 -12.04 -13.24
N ARG A 88 2.29 -11.83 -12.78
CA ARG A 88 1.73 -10.47 -12.71
C ARG A 88 2.39 -9.63 -11.64
N ALA A 89 2.81 -10.25 -10.55
CA ALA A 89 3.37 -9.51 -9.42
C ALA A 89 4.90 -9.50 -9.42
N ASP A 90 5.50 -10.18 -10.39
CA ASP A 90 6.95 -10.35 -10.43
C ASP A 90 7.46 -11.08 -9.20
N TRP A 91 6.74 -12.13 -8.82
CA TRP A 91 7.05 -12.99 -7.69
C TRP A 91 7.51 -14.35 -8.18
N THR A 92 8.17 -15.13 -7.31
CA THR A 92 8.37 -16.55 -7.58
C THR A 92 7.04 -17.28 -7.38
N ALA A 93 6.92 -18.46 -7.99
CA ALA A 93 5.71 -19.26 -7.84
C ALA A 93 5.49 -19.67 -6.39
N ASP A 94 6.57 -20.00 -5.66
CA ASP A 94 6.46 -20.36 -4.25
C ASP A 94 5.93 -19.19 -3.42
N TYR A 95 6.45 -18.00 -3.67
CA TYR A 95 6.00 -16.83 -2.93
C TYR A 95 4.54 -16.56 -3.24
N ALA A 96 4.15 -16.67 -4.50
CA ALA A 96 2.75 -16.46 -4.89
C ALA A 96 1.84 -17.43 -4.18
N THR A 97 2.23 -18.69 -4.08
CA THR A 97 1.43 -19.69 -3.37
C THR A 97 1.23 -19.30 -1.92
N ARG A 98 2.32 -18.88 -1.25
CA ARG A 98 2.22 -18.48 0.14
C ARG A 98 1.36 -17.23 0.31
N MET A 99 1.47 -16.29 -0.62
CA MET A 99 0.68 -15.07 -0.55
C MET A 99 -0.80 -15.35 -0.78
N VAL A 100 -1.13 -16.26 -1.69
CA VAL A 100 -2.52 -16.64 -1.90
C VAL A 100 -3.10 -17.25 -0.62
N GLU A 101 -2.35 -18.12 0.03
CA GLU A 101 -2.82 -18.74 1.28
C GLU A 101 -2.97 -17.73 2.39
N TYR A 102 -2.00 -16.82 2.50
CA TYR A 102 -2.09 -15.76 3.49
C TYR A 102 -3.31 -14.89 3.24
N GLY A 103 -3.55 -14.55 1.98
CA GLY A 103 -4.73 -13.74 1.63
C GLY A 103 -6.03 -14.44 1.94
N ARG A 104 -6.09 -15.76 1.73
CA ARG A 104 -7.27 -16.53 2.10
C ARG A 104 -7.52 -16.47 3.60
N ASP A 105 -6.46 -16.55 4.39
CA ASP A 105 -6.59 -16.43 5.84
C ASP A 105 -7.10 -15.05 6.25
N LEU A 106 -6.57 -14.01 5.63
CA LEU A 106 -7.03 -12.67 5.92
C LEU A 106 -8.50 -12.48 5.59
N LEU A 107 -8.94 -13.03 4.47
CA LEU A 107 -10.34 -12.95 4.07
C LEU A 107 -11.26 -13.71 5.03
N ARG A 108 -10.79 -14.86 5.51
CA ARG A 108 -11.56 -15.60 6.50
C ARG A 108 -11.68 -14.83 7.80
N GLN A 109 -10.60 -14.19 8.23
CA GLN A 109 -10.62 -13.38 9.44
C GLN A 109 -11.58 -12.21 9.30
N ARG A 110 -11.62 -11.59 8.13
CA ARG A 110 -12.57 -10.50 7.90
C ARG A 110 -14.00 -10.97 8.03
N ARG A 111 -14.33 -12.11 7.43
CA ARG A 111 -15.68 -12.64 7.51
C ARG A 111 -16.06 -12.98 8.95
N SER A 112 -15.13 -13.58 9.69
CA SER A 112 -15.37 -13.90 11.09
C SER A 112 -15.60 -12.65 11.91
N GLY A 113 -14.82 -11.61 11.65
CA GLY A 113 -14.98 -10.36 12.37
C GLY A 113 -16.26 -9.65 12.06
N GLU A 114 -16.85 -9.90 10.89
CA GLU A 114 -18.10 -9.27 10.48
C GLU A 114 -19.33 -9.99 11.01
N SER A 115 -19.17 -11.24 11.39
CA SER A 115 -20.30 -11.97 11.92
C SER A 115 -20.40 -11.80 13.43
#